data_1ab74798f6ef49614ee8a02c3b3d4db1
#
_entry.id   1ab74798f6ef49614ee8a02c3b3d4db1
#
_cell.length_a   1.000
_cell.length_b   1.000
_cell.length_c   1.000
_cell.angle_alpha   90.00
_cell.angle_beta   90.00
_cell.angle_gamma   90.00
#
_symmetry.space_group_name_H-M   'P 1'
#
loop_
_entity.id
_entity.type
_entity.pdbx_description
1 polymer ?
#
loop_
_entity_poly.entity_id
_entity_poly.type
_entity_poly.pdbx_seq_one_letter_code
_entity_poly.pdbx_strand_id
1 'polypeptide(L)' 'MKSFAQYSNEVLTVVMSNLKNGVSGSTIADMMVSNYGFEREAALTIITCTILMLNKANLL' A
#
# COMPACT_ATOMS: atom_id res chain seq x y z
N MET A 1 -10.09 16.51 -7.28
CA MET A 1 -9.59 15.13 -7.19
C MET A 1 -8.06 15.12 -7.23
N LYS A 2 -7.43 14.37 -6.34
CA LYS A 2 -5.97 14.29 -6.34
C LYS A 2 -5.47 13.53 -7.56
N SER A 3 -4.32 13.93 -8.09
CA SER A 3 -3.68 13.19 -9.17
C SER A 3 -3.15 11.85 -8.66
N PHE A 4 -2.89 10.92 -9.56
CA PHE A 4 -2.29 9.63 -9.20
C PHE A 4 -0.98 9.82 -8.44
N ALA A 5 -0.15 10.78 -8.84
CA ALA A 5 1.12 11.04 -8.18
C ALA A 5 0.93 11.48 -6.73
N GLN A 6 -0.08 12.30 -6.44
CA GLN A 6 -0.37 12.72 -5.07
C GLN A 6 -0.86 11.54 -4.22
N TYR A 7 -1.74 10.71 -4.79
CA TYR A 7 -2.20 9.51 -4.11
C TYR A 7 -1.06 8.55 -3.84
N SER A 8 -0.14 8.38 -4.79
CA SER A 8 0.91 7.38 -4.64
C SER A 8 1.82 7.68 -3.45
N ASN A 9 2.13 8.94 -3.18
CA ASN A 9 2.96 9.30 -2.02
C ASN A 9 2.25 9.00 -0.71
N GLU A 10 0.99 9.41 -0.57
CA GLU A 10 0.21 9.13 0.64
C GLU A 10 0.02 7.63 0.84
N VAL A 11 -0.38 6.94 -0.21
CA VAL A 11 -0.69 5.52 -0.16
C VAL A 11 0.56 4.71 0.16
N LEU A 12 1.68 5.00 -0.49
CA LEU A 12 2.91 4.28 -0.21
C LEU A 12 3.38 4.46 1.23
N THR A 13 3.26 5.67 1.76
CA THR A 13 3.62 5.93 3.16
C THR A 13 2.75 5.10 4.10
N VAL A 14 1.44 5.06 3.88
CA VAL A 14 0.52 4.29 4.70
C VAL A 14 0.80 2.79 4.57
N VAL A 15 0.97 2.30 3.35
CA VAL A 15 1.23 0.87 3.11
C VAL A 15 2.54 0.45 3.77
N MET A 16 3.61 1.21 3.59
CA MET A 16 4.91 0.87 4.18
C MET A 16 4.84 0.87 5.70
N SER A 17 4.19 1.86 6.30
CA SER A 17 4.04 1.95 7.75
C SER A 17 3.28 0.75 8.29
N ASN A 18 2.18 0.39 7.66
CA ASN A 18 1.38 -0.75 8.10
C ASN A 18 2.12 -2.08 7.93
N LEU A 19 2.85 -2.26 6.83
CA LEU A 19 3.63 -3.47 6.62
C LEU A 19 4.72 -3.61 7.67
N LYS A 20 5.39 -2.52 8.01
CA LYS A 20 6.43 -2.53 9.06
C LYS A 20 5.85 -2.85 10.44
N ASN A 21 4.59 -2.50 10.66
CA ASN A 21 3.90 -2.78 11.91
C ASN A 21 3.26 -4.17 11.95
N GLY A 22 3.46 -4.97 10.90
CA GLY A 22 2.95 -6.33 10.86
C GLY A 22 1.49 -6.46 10.48
N VAL A 23 0.90 -5.42 9.92
CA VAL A 23 -0.50 -5.48 9.43
C VAL A 23 -0.55 -6.35 8.18
N SER A 24 -1.54 -7.24 8.09
CA SER A 24 -1.66 -8.13 6.95
C SER A 24 -1.99 -7.37 5.66
N GLY A 25 -1.52 -7.92 4.52
CA GLY A 25 -1.80 -7.33 3.22
C GLY A 25 -3.28 -7.22 2.91
N SER A 26 -4.08 -8.22 3.33
CA SER A 26 -5.52 -8.16 3.08
C SER A 26 -6.20 -7.04 3.86
N THR A 27 -5.77 -6.78 5.09
CA THR A 27 -6.26 -5.66 5.89
C THR A 27 -5.89 -4.33 5.25
N ILE A 28 -4.66 -4.22 4.77
CA ILE A 28 -4.21 -3.01 4.07
C ILE A 28 -5.02 -2.79 2.79
N ALA A 29 -5.27 -3.87 2.04
CA ALA A 29 -6.09 -3.78 0.82
C ALA A 29 -7.50 -3.29 1.13
N ASP A 30 -8.12 -3.81 2.19
CA ASP A 30 -9.45 -3.38 2.62
C ASP A 30 -9.45 -1.88 2.93
N MET A 31 -8.42 -1.40 3.62
CA MET A 31 -8.30 0.01 3.96
C MET A 31 -8.14 0.87 2.70
N MET A 32 -7.35 0.41 1.73
CA MET A 32 -7.17 1.14 0.48
C MET A 32 -8.48 1.24 -0.31
N VAL A 33 -9.26 0.18 -0.33
CA VAL A 33 -10.57 0.19 -0.98
C VAL A 33 -11.52 1.16 -0.27
N SER A 34 -11.59 1.08 1.06
CA SER A 34 -12.51 1.91 1.85
C SER A 34 -12.13 3.37 1.88
N ASN A 35 -10.85 3.67 2.10
CA ASN A 35 -10.40 5.03 2.39
C ASN A 35 -9.96 5.79 1.14
N TYR A 36 -9.47 5.09 0.13
CA TYR A 36 -8.91 5.72 -1.06
C TYR A 36 -9.67 5.39 -2.34
N GLY A 37 -10.65 4.50 -2.27
CA GLY A 37 -11.46 4.16 -3.44
C GLY A 37 -10.75 3.31 -4.48
N PHE A 38 -9.67 2.61 -4.11
CA PHE A 38 -8.98 1.73 -5.05
C PHE A 38 -9.80 0.49 -5.34
N GLU A 39 -9.65 -0.05 -6.55
CA GLU A 39 -10.11 -1.41 -6.81
C GLU A 39 -9.22 -2.38 -6.07
N ARG A 40 -9.81 -3.50 -5.62
CA ARG A 40 -9.07 -4.46 -4.81
C ARG A 40 -7.84 -5.03 -5.51
N GLU A 41 -7.95 -5.32 -6.82
CA GLU A 41 -6.79 -5.80 -7.58
C GLU A 41 -5.66 -4.79 -7.63
N ALA A 42 -6.00 -3.52 -7.83
CA ALA A 42 -5.01 -2.44 -7.83
C ALA A 42 -4.35 -2.31 -6.46
N ALA A 43 -5.14 -2.39 -5.39
CA ALA A 43 -4.62 -2.33 -4.03
C ALA A 43 -3.64 -3.48 -3.76
N LEU A 44 -4.01 -4.70 -4.12
CA LEU A 44 -3.15 -5.86 -3.93
C LEU A 44 -1.84 -5.75 -4.73
N THR A 45 -1.91 -5.23 -5.95
CA THR A 45 -0.73 -5.01 -6.78
C THR A 45 0.22 -4.02 -6.12
N ILE A 46 -0.30 -2.91 -5.62
CA ILE A 46 0.51 -1.90 -4.94
C ILE A 46 1.17 -2.48 -3.70
N ILE A 47 0.44 -3.25 -2.91
CA ILE A 47 0.96 -3.89 -1.71
C ILE A 47 2.08 -4.87 -2.06
N THR A 48 1.86 -5.71 -3.07
CA THR A 48 2.86 -6.69 -3.51
C THR A 48 4.14 -5.99 -3.96
N CYS A 49 4.03 -4.95 -4.78
CA CYS A 49 5.19 -4.18 -5.23
C CYS A 49 5.92 -3.53 -4.06
N THR A 50 5.19 -3.01 -3.08
CA THR A 50 5.78 -2.39 -1.90
C THR A 50 6.54 -3.41 -1.07
N ILE A 51 5.98 -4.61 -0.87
CA ILE A 51 6.65 -5.69 -0.15
C ILE A 51 7.97 -6.05 -0.84
N LEU A 52 7.95 -6.20 -2.16
CA LEU A 52 9.16 -6.51 -2.91
C LEU A 52 10.22 -5.43 -2.76
N MET A 53 9.82 -4.17 -2.81
CA MET A 53 10.75 -3.04 -2.63
C MET A 53 11.35 -3.04 -1.23
N LEU A 54 10.54 -3.26 -0.20
CA LEU A 54 11.01 -3.27 1.18
C LEU A 54 11.94 -4.45 1.45
N ASN A 55 11.62 -5.62 0.90
CA ASN A 55 12.51 -6.78 1.01
C ASN A 55 13.85 -6.53 0.34
N LYS A 56 13.83 -5.93 -0.85
CA LYS A 56 15.06 -5.63 -1.59
C LYS A 56 15.95 -4.64 -0.84
N ALA A 57 15.34 -3.72 -0.10
CA ALA A 57 16.05 -2.74 0.70
C ALA A 57 16.37 -3.25 2.11
N ASN A 58 16.04 -4.50 2.44
CA ASN A 58 16.20 -5.08 3.77
C ASN A 58 15.46 -4.31 4.87
N LEU A 59 14.29 -3.76 4.54
CA LEU A 59 13.47 -3.01 5.49
C LEU A 59 12.31 -3.82 6.07
N LEU A 60 12.13 -5.04 5.60
CA LEU A 60 11.17 -5.99 6.15
C LEU A 60 11.88 -7.23 6.68
#